data_7e5d6cde97e8ad77e45645cf0d9f33ca
#
_entry.id   7e5d6cde97e8ad77e45645cf0d9f33ca
#
_cell.length_a   1.000
_cell.length_b   1.000
_cell.length_c   1.000
_cell.angle_alpha   90.00
_cell.angle_beta   90.00
_cell.angle_gamma   90.00
#
_symmetry.space_group_name_H-M   'P 1'
#
loop_
_entity.id
_entity.type
_entity.pdbx_description
1 polymer ?
#
loop_
_entity_poly.entity_id
_entity_poly.type
_entity_poly.pdbx_seq_one_letter_code
_entity_poly.pdbx_strand_id
1 'polypeptide(L)'
;MTVKPEQAQPKPNAKSDILFIACGALAKETKAIIDRYGWSVELKALPAVYHMTPLKITTNLDVMLEKLKGQYERIIVVYGECGAAGIDAVLDRHEVVRVKGPHCYEMYAGADQFGRLMNDEPGTFFLTDWLLRAYEKAVLRGLGLDKHPELAPLYFSHYRRLVYLSQAPTEILIKKAQTI
;
A
#
# COMPACT_ATOMS: atom_id res chain seq x y z
N MET A 1 -37.22 -10.74 12.30
CA MET A 1 -37.28 -9.33 11.89
C MET A 1 -35.85 -8.84 11.75
N THR A 2 -35.35 -8.79 10.52
CA THR A 2 -33.99 -8.34 10.19
C THR A 2 -34.04 -6.84 9.94
N VAL A 3 -33.50 -6.07 10.87
CA VAL A 3 -33.35 -4.62 10.71
C VAL A 3 -32.24 -4.37 9.68
N LYS A 4 -32.60 -3.88 8.49
CA LYS A 4 -31.64 -3.36 7.53
C LYS A 4 -31.02 -2.09 8.12
N PRO A 5 -29.68 -1.90 8.08
CA PRO A 5 -29.10 -0.62 8.46
C PRO A 5 -29.57 0.46 7.46
N GLU A 6 -30.15 1.50 7.98
CA GLU A 6 -30.55 2.70 7.25
C GLU A 6 -29.31 3.32 6.61
N GLN A 7 -29.26 3.35 5.28
CA GLN A 7 -28.18 3.98 4.54
C GLN A 7 -28.34 5.49 4.64
N ALA A 8 -27.58 6.13 5.52
CA ALA A 8 -27.45 7.57 5.55
C ALA A 8 -26.85 8.05 4.22
N GLN A 9 -27.62 8.80 3.44
CA GLN A 9 -27.18 9.43 2.20
C GLN A 9 -26.10 10.47 2.53
N PRO A 10 -24.93 10.47 1.87
CA PRO A 10 -23.89 11.45 2.10
C PRO A 10 -24.40 12.85 1.70
N LYS A 11 -24.30 13.82 2.61
CA LYS A 11 -24.55 15.23 2.30
C LYS A 11 -23.49 15.71 1.31
N PRO A 12 -23.83 16.25 0.14
CA PRO A 12 -22.84 16.83 -0.76
C PRO A 12 -22.24 18.09 -0.10
N ASN A 13 -20.90 18.14 0.01
CA ASN A 13 -20.09 19.26 0.51
C ASN A 13 -19.82 19.39 2.02
N ALA A 14 -20.03 18.41 2.86
CA ALA A 14 -19.39 18.42 4.18
C ALA A 14 -17.95 17.88 4.06
N LYS A 15 -16.95 18.65 4.53
CA LYS A 15 -15.57 18.15 4.69
C LYS A 15 -15.65 16.90 5.57
N SER A 16 -15.06 15.80 5.15
CA SER A 16 -15.07 14.56 5.94
C SER A 16 -14.30 14.78 7.25
N ASP A 17 -14.86 14.30 8.36
CA ASP A 17 -14.19 14.32 9.66
C ASP A 17 -13.13 13.20 9.79
N ILE A 18 -13.11 12.28 8.82
CA ILE A 18 -12.17 11.15 8.79
C ILE A 18 -11.25 11.27 7.58
N LEU A 19 -9.95 11.09 7.83
CA LEU A 19 -8.93 11.05 6.80
C LEU A 19 -8.24 9.68 6.77
N PHE A 20 -8.12 9.10 5.58
CA PHE A 20 -7.19 8.01 5.34
C PHE A 20 -5.93 8.54 4.66
N ILE A 21 -4.76 8.18 5.21
CA ILE A 21 -3.45 8.42 4.58
C ILE A 21 -2.91 7.07 4.12
N ALA A 22 -2.90 6.85 2.81
CA ALA A 22 -2.49 5.57 2.23
C ALA A 22 -1.10 5.62 1.60
N CYS A 23 -0.46 4.45 1.52
CA CYS A 23 0.62 4.25 0.57
C CYS A 23 0.09 4.44 -0.85
N GLY A 24 0.82 5.16 -1.70
CA GLY A 24 0.43 5.36 -3.10
C GLY A 24 0.25 4.05 -3.89
N ALA A 25 0.93 2.98 -3.48
CA ALA A 25 0.73 1.66 -4.06
C ALA A 25 -0.63 1.03 -3.69
N LEU A 26 -1.22 1.42 -2.56
CA LEU A 26 -2.53 0.96 -2.05
C LEU A 26 -3.66 1.94 -2.33
N ALA A 27 -3.36 3.14 -2.82
CA ALA A 27 -4.33 4.24 -2.89
C ALA A 27 -5.55 3.92 -3.76
N LYS A 28 -5.35 3.21 -4.88
CA LYS A 28 -6.42 2.82 -5.79
C LYS A 28 -7.38 1.83 -5.14
N GLU A 29 -6.86 0.83 -4.47
CA GLU A 29 -7.63 -0.20 -3.78
C GLU A 29 -8.33 0.37 -2.55
N THR A 30 -7.64 1.22 -1.79
CA THR A 30 -8.25 1.95 -0.67
C THR A 30 -9.43 2.80 -1.15
N LYS A 31 -9.27 3.54 -2.26
CA LYS A 31 -10.36 4.32 -2.86
C LYS A 31 -11.53 3.44 -3.28
N ALA A 32 -11.26 2.31 -3.93
CA ALA A 32 -12.30 1.37 -4.36
C ALA A 32 -13.09 0.79 -3.18
N ILE A 33 -12.42 0.54 -2.04
CA ILE A 33 -13.09 0.10 -0.81
C ILE A 33 -13.96 1.22 -0.24
N ILE A 34 -13.43 2.44 -0.13
CA ILE A 34 -14.19 3.61 0.33
C ILE A 34 -15.47 3.78 -0.48
N ASP A 35 -15.35 3.73 -1.82
CA ASP A 35 -16.50 3.88 -2.72
C ASP A 35 -17.50 2.74 -2.59
N ARG A 36 -17.00 1.50 -2.52
CA ARG A 36 -17.85 0.30 -2.39
C ARG A 36 -18.72 0.33 -1.14
N TYR A 37 -18.17 0.83 -0.03
CA TYR A 37 -18.89 0.88 1.24
C TYR A 37 -19.59 2.23 1.49
N GLY A 38 -19.45 3.20 0.57
CA GLY A 38 -20.07 4.52 0.70
C GLY A 38 -19.54 5.30 1.90
N TRP A 39 -18.29 5.09 2.31
CA TRP A 39 -17.71 5.78 3.47
C TRP A 39 -17.44 7.25 3.16
N SER A 40 -17.89 8.13 4.07
CA SER A 40 -17.56 9.56 4.01
C SER A 40 -16.15 9.77 4.59
N VAL A 41 -15.13 9.55 3.78
CA VAL A 41 -13.72 9.61 4.16
C VAL A 41 -12.94 10.38 3.11
N GLU A 42 -12.09 11.31 3.53
CA GLU A 42 -11.08 11.90 2.64
C GLU A 42 -9.90 10.93 2.50
N LEU A 43 -9.32 10.83 1.31
CA LEU A 43 -8.15 10.00 1.05
C LEU A 43 -6.98 10.87 0.57
N LYS A 44 -5.86 10.78 1.28
CA LYS A 44 -4.56 11.30 0.85
C LYS A 44 -3.58 10.15 0.67
N ALA A 45 -2.60 10.30 -0.23
CA ALA A 45 -1.61 9.27 -0.45
C ALA A 45 -0.18 9.84 -0.41
N LEU A 46 0.72 9.11 0.24
CA LEU A 46 2.16 9.33 0.11
C LEU A 46 2.67 8.65 -1.17
N PRO A 47 3.59 9.29 -1.91
CA PRO A 47 4.14 8.71 -3.12
C PRO A 47 4.74 7.32 -2.89
N ALA A 48 4.30 6.32 -3.68
CA ALA A 48 4.81 4.95 -3.57
C ALA A 48 6.32 4.84 -3.83
N VAL A 49 6.90 5.77 -4.58
CA VAL A 49 8.35 5.84 -4.82
C VAL A 49 9.18 6.01 -3.54
N TYR A 50 8.56 6.41 -2.43
CA TYR A 50 9.27 6.51 -1.14
C TYR A 50 9.77 5.15 -0.62
N HIS A 51 9.24 4.02 -1.13
CA HIS A 51 9.80 2.70 -0.86
C HIS A 51 11.27 2.55 -1.28
N MET A 52 11.71 3.31 -2.27
CA MET A 52 13.12 3.35 -2.68
C MET A 52 14.02 4.09 -1.67
N THR A 53 13.42 4.85 -0.76
CA THR A 53 14.11 5.56 0.31
C THR A 53 13.19 5.56 1.54
N PRO A 54 13.11 4.45 2.29
CA PRO A 54 12.09 4.25 3.33
C PRO A 54 12.05 5.32 4.41
N LEU A 55 13.18 5.95 4.72
CA LEU A 55 13.24 7.10 5.63
C LEU A 55 12.32 8.27 5.20
N LYS A 56 12.10 8.43 3.89
CA LYS A 56 11.16 9.44 3.38
C LYS A 56 9.71 9.16 3.76
N ILE A 57 9.37 7.91 4.03
CA ILE A 57 8.01 7.53 4.45
C ILE A 57 7.75 8.15 5.82
N THR A 58 8.58 7.83 6.82
CA THR A 58 8.42 8.32 8.18
C THR A 58 8.53 9.83 8.26
N THR A 59 9.52 10.44 7.62
CA THR A 59 9.73 11.90 7.64
C THR A 59 8.54 12.64 7.00
N ASN A 60 8.05 12.20 5.84
CA ASN A 60 6.94 12.90 5.19
C ASN A 60 5.59 12.63 5.87
N LEU A 61 5.43 11.45 6.45
CA LEU A 61 4.24 11.13 7.25
C LEU A 61 4.18 12.04 8.48
N ASP A 62 5.28 12.20 9.21
CA ASP A 62 5.41 13.08 10.36
C ASP A 62 5.04 14.53 10.02
N VAL A 63 5.66 15.07 8.97
CA VAL A 63 5.36 16.44 8.48
C VAL A 63 3.90 16.59 8.06
N MET A 64 3.33 15.56 7.43
CA MET A 64 1.94 15.57 6.99
C MET A 64 0.99 15.55 8.19
N LEU A 65 1.23 14.69 9.18
CA LEU A 65 0.41 14.58 10.39
C LEU A 65 0.44 15.87 11.21
N GLU A 66 1.62 16.49 11.37
CA GLU A 66 1.73 17.78 12.05
C GLU A 66 0.91 18.87 11.38
N LYS A 67 0.95 18.95 10.03
CA LYS A 67 0.16 19.91 9.26
C LYS A 67 -1.36 19.67 9.34
N LEU A 68 -1.77 18.43 9.58
CA LEU A 68 -3.18 18.03 9.60
C LEU A 68 -3.76 18.01 11.02
N LYS A 69 -2.95 18.31 12.03
CA LYS A 69 -3.35 18.33 13.44
C LYS A 69 -4.58 19.18 13.65
N GLY A 70 -5.60 18.62 14.30
CA GLY A 70 -6.87 19.29 14.59
C GLY A 70 -7.78 19.56 13.38
N GLN A 71 -7.42 19.08 12.17
CA GLN A 71 -8.28 19.27 10.99
C GLN A 71 -9.27 18.14 10.76
N TYR A 72 -9.07 16.98 11.37
CA TYR A 72 -9.89 15.78 11.29
C TYR A 72 -10.15 15.24 12.69
N GLU A 73 -11.33 14.68 12.89
CA GLU A 73 -11.65 13.96 14.12
C GLU A 73 -10.84 12.68 14.25
N ARG A 74 -10.62 12.01 13.12
CA ARG A 74 -9.84 10.76 13.07
C ARG A 74 -8.98 10.68 11.82
N ILE A 75 -7.72 10.28 12.01
CA ILE A 75 -6.79 9.93 10.94
C ILE A 75 -6.46 8.44 11.06
N ILE A 76 -6.53 7.71 9.94
CA ILE A 76 -6.14 6.30 9.84
C ILE A 76 -5.09 6.16 8.75
N VAL A 77 -3.97 5.51 9.08
CA VAL A 77 -2.88 5.29 8.14
C VAL A 77 -3.01 3.89 7.53
N VAL A 78 -3.12 3.82 6.21
CA VAL A 78 -3.19 2.58 5.43
C VAL A 78 -1.82 2.32 4.83
N TYR A 79 -0.92 1.82 5.69
CA TYR A 79 0.49 1.63 5.36
C TYR A 79 1.04 0.40 6.08
N GLY A 80 1.74 -0.50 5.36
CA GLY A 80 2.57 -1.53 5.97
C GLY A 80 3.86 -0.94 6.53
N GLU A 81 4.60 -1.70 7.31
CA GLU A 81 5.92 -1.26 7.79
C GLU A 81 6.89 -1.05 6.61
N CYS A 82 6.92 -2.00 5.66
CA CYS A 82 7.61 -1.88 4.37
C CYS A 82 9.04 -1.31 4.46
N GLY A 83 9.77 -1.62 5.54
CA GLY A 83 11.12 -1.08 5.81
C GLY A 83 11.14 0.37 6.30
N ALA A 84 9.99 0.98 6.57
CA ALA A 84 9.88 2.32 7.16
C ALA A 84 10.12 2.26 8.67
N ALA A 85 11.37 2.00 9.07
CA ALA A 85 11.75 1.94 10.47
C ALA A 85 11.25 3.17 11.24
N GLY A 86 10.60 2.94 12.38
CA GLY A 86 10.08 4.01 13.24
C GLY A 86 8.72 4.57 12.82
N ILE A 87 8.01 3.96 11.86
CA ILE A 87 6.67 4.42 11.47
C ILE A 87 5.72 4.42 12.67
N ASP A 88 5.73 3.37 13.48
CA ASP A 88 4.86 3.29 14.66
C ASP A 88 5.19 4.37 15.69
N ALA A 89 6.48 4.69 15.92
CA ALA A 89 6.88 5.78 16.81
C ALA A 89 6.41 7.17 16.30
N VAL A 90 6.34 7.36 14.97
CA VAL A 90 5.74 8.58 14.39
C VAL A 90 4.24 8.61 14.68
N LEU A 91 3.54 7.51 14.45
CA LEU A 91 2.10 7.43 14.65
C LEU A 91 1.70 7.60 16.11
N ASP A 92 2.44 6.99 17.04
CA ASP A 92 2.22 7.12 18.49
C ASP A 92 2.33 8.57 18.94
N ARG A 93 3.33 9.32 18.43
CA ARG A 93 3.52 10.74 18.73
C ARG A 93 2.34 11.61 18.32
N HIS A 94 1.66 11.24 17.25
CA HIS A 94 0.50 11.96 16.73
C HIS A 94 -0.83 11.35 17.17
N GLU A 95 -0.82 10.31 18.01
CA GLU A 95 -2.02 9.57 18.46
C GLU A 95 -2.85 9.01 17.29
N VAL A 96 -2.16 8.58 16.23
CA VAL A 96 -2.76 8.07 14.99
C VAL A 96 -2.58 6.56 14.91
N VAL A 97 -3.59 5.86 14.42
CA VAL A 97 -3.55 4.41 14.22
C VAL A 97 -3.28 4.05 12.76
N ARG A 98 -2.64 2.90 12.54
CA ARG A 98 -2.51 2.31 11.21
C ARG A 98 -3.16 0.94 11.10
N VAL A 99 -3.47 0.55 9.88
CA VAL A 99 -3.80 -0.83 9.56
C VAL A 99 -2.58 -1.69 9.87
N LYS A 100 -2.76 -2.73 10.69
CA LYS A 100 -1.67 -3.65 11.05
C LYS A 100 -1.25 -4.48 9.84
N GLY A 101 0.03 -4.78 9.77
CA GLY A 101 0.65 -5.64 8.76
C GLY A 101 2.09 -5.23 8.48
N PRO A 102 3.01 -6.20 8.29
CA PRO A 102 4.41 -5.93 8.00
C PRO A 102 4.60 -5.35 6.59
N HIS A 103 3.74 -5.75 5.64
CA HIS A 103 3.84 -5.34 4.25
C HIS A 103 2.47 -5.01 3.63
N CYS A 104 2.49 -4.17 2.60
CA CYS A 104 1.32 -3.97 1.75
C CYS A 104 0.85 -5.29 1.09
N TYR A 105 1.74 -6.24 0.84
CA TYR A 105 1.39 -7.56 0.29
C TYR A 105 0.44 -8.35 1.18
N GLU A 106 0.60 -8.26 2.51
CA GLU A 106 -0.35 -8.86 3.46
C GLU A 106 -1.71 -8.17 3.37
N MET A 107 -1.75 -6.85 3.20
CA MET A 107 -3.01 -6.12 3.00
C MET A 107 -3.72 -6.54 1.71
N TYR A 108 -2.97 -6.90 0.65
CA TYR A 108 -3.54 -7.40 -0.60
C TYR A 108 -4.06 -8.83 -0.49
N ALA A 109 -3.29 -9.71 0.14
CA ALA A 109 -3.59 -11.15 0.20
C ALA A 109 -4.49 -11.53 1.38
N GLY A 110 -4.51 -10.72 2.44
CA GLY A 110 -4.98 -11.08 3.77
C GLY A 110 -3.91 -11.87 4.55
N ALA A 111 -3.93 -11.73 5.89
CA ALA A 111 -2.88 -12.28 6.77
C ALA A 111 -2.69 -13.80 6.61
N ASP A 112 -3.81 -14.54 6.59
CA ASP A 112 -3.77 -16.02 6.49
C ASP A 112 -3.17 -16.48 5.15
N GLN A 113 -3.56 -15.86 4.04
CA GLN A 113 -3.06 -16.24 2.72
C GLN A 113 -1.61 -15.82 2.56
N PHE A 114 -1.24 -14.63 3.01
CA PHE A 114 0.14 -14.16 2.98
C PHE A 114 1.04 -15.08 3.83
N GLY A 115 0.60 -15.44 5.04
CA GLY A 115 1.32 -16.37 5.92
C GLY A 115 1.52 -17.74 5.26
N ARG A 116 0.49 -18.32 4.62
CA ARG A 116 0.63 -19.57 3.86
C ARG A 116 1.66 -19.46 2.74
N LEU A 117 1.57 -18.40 1.93
CA LEU A 117 2.51 -18.18 0.82
C LEU A 117 3.96 -18.07 1.31
N MET A 118 4.20 -17.34 2.40
CA MET A 118 5.54 -17.16 2.95
C MET A 118 6.09 -18.42 3.63
N ASN A 119 5.23 -19.21 4.27
CA ASN A 119 5.64 -20.48 4.89
C ASN A 119 5.95 -21.55 3.83
N ASP A 120 5.21 -21.56 2.72
CA ASP A 120 5.38 -22.49 1.62
C ASP A 120 6.67 -22.22 0.82
N GLU A 121 6.95 -20.96 0.48
CA GLU A 121 8.18 -20.55 -0.20
C GLU A 121 8.58 -19.13 0.25
N PRO A 122 9.51 -19.00 1.20
CA PRO A 122 10.03 -17.70 1.64
C PRO A 122 10.69 -16.89 0.52
N GLY A 123 11.28 -17.57 -0.46
CA GLY A 123 11.86 -16.96 -1.66
C GLY A 123 10.81 -16.54 -2.68
N THR A 124 9.73 -15.89 -2.23
CA THR A 124 8.67 -15.43 -3.11
C THR A 124 8.81 -13.94 -3.43
N PHE A 125 8.90 -13.61 -4.72
CA PHE A 125 8.78 -12.25 -5.21
C PHE A 125 7.32 -11.91 -5.49
N PHE A 126 6.77 -10.91 -4.80
CA PHE A 126 5.39 -10.51 -4.97
C PHE A 126 5.25 -9.38 -5.99
N LEU A 127 4.31 -9.53 -6.91
CA LEU A 127 3.85 -8.47 -7.81
C LEU A 127 2.43 -8.03 -7.41
N THR A 128 2.16 -6.76 -7.53
CA THR A 128 0.83 -6.17 -7.42
C THR A 128 0.48 -5.44 -8.71
N ASP A 129 -0.78 -5.07 -8.90
CA ASP A 129 -1.19 -4.26 -10.05
C ASP A 129 -0.37 -2.99 -10.18
N TRP A 130 -0.10 -2.32 -9.05
CA TRP A 130 0.73 -1.12 -9.02
C TRP A 130 2.17 -1.42 -9.44
N LEU A 131 2.79 -2.45 -8.85
CA LEU A 131 4.19 -2.78 -9.14
C LEU A 131 4.38 -3.20 -10.59
N LEU A 132 3.43 -3.93 -11.18
CA LEU A 132 3.45 -4.26 -12.61
C LEU A 132 3.43 -3.03 -13.50
N ARG A 133 2.57 -2.04 -13.19
CA ARG A 133 2.54 -0.77 -13.95
C ARG A 133 3.83 0.02 -13.79
N ALA A 134 4.39 0.01 -12.59
CA ALA A 134 5.58 0.78 -12.23
C ALA A 134 6.90 0.00 -12.41
N TYR A 135 6.89 -1.23 -12.90
CA TYR A 135 8.01 -2.18 -12.86
C TYR A 135 9.32 -1.59 -13.41
N GLU A 136 9.28 -0.99 -14.57
CA GLU A 136 10.47 -0.36 -15.17
C GLU A 136 11.06 0.73 -14.27
N LYS A 137 10.20 1.55 -13.68
CA LYS A 137 10.64 2.67 -12.83
C LYS A 137 11.03 2.20 -11.43
N ALA A 138 10.21 1.34 -10.83
CA ALA A 138 10.37 0.94 -9.44
C ALA A 138 11.40 -0.18 -9.27
N VAL A 139 11.50 -1.10 -10.23
CA VAL A 139 12.42 -2.24 -10.17
C VAL A 139 13.64 -1.99 -11.04
N LEU A 140 13.48 -1.91 -12.36
CA LEU A 140 14.64 -1.85 -13.25
C LEU A 140 15.49 -0.60 -13.00
N ARG A 141 14.90 0.57 -13.08
CA ARG A 141 15.63 1.83 -12.82
C ARG A 141 15.94 2.04 -11.35
N GLY A 142 15.03 1.65 -10.47
CA GLY A 142 15.20 1.78 -9.02
C GLY A 142 16.38 0.99 -8.48
N LEU A 143 16.68 -0.17 -9.06
CA LEU A 143 17.83 -1.01 -8.74
C LEU A 143 19.01 -0.78 -9.69
N GLY A 144 18.91 0.12 -10.66
CA GLY A 144 19.94 0.40 -11.65
C GLY A 144 20.10 -0.69 -12.72
N LEU A 145 19.16 -1.62 -12.83
CA LEU A 145 19.20 -2.76 -13.77
C LEU A 145 18.99 -2.36 -15.24
N ASP A 146 18.45 -1.18 -15.48
CA ASP A 146 18.37 -0.58 -16.82
C ASP A 146 19.74 -0.24 -17.39
N LYS A 147 20.72 0.05 -16.51
CA LYS A 147 22.12 0.37 -16.88
C LYS A 147 23.09 -0.78 -16.59
N HIS A 148 22.76 -1.59 -15.60
CA HIS A 148 23.59 -2.65 -15.06
C HIS A 148 22.81 -3.96 -14.94
N PRO A 149 22.35 -4.55 -16.07
CA PRO A 149 21.57 -5.79 -16.04
C PRO A 149 22.32 -6.97 -15.44
N GLU A 150 23.66 -6.94 -15.44
CA GLU A 150 24.55 -7.93 -14.82
C GLU A 150 24.36 -8.03 -13.29
N LEU A 151 23.74 -7.03 -12.66
CA LEU A 151 23.44 -7.05 -11.23
C LEU A 151 22.14 -7.82 -10.89
N ALA A 152 21.34 -8.20 -11.88
CA ALA A 152 20.07 -8.89 -11.64
C ALA A 152 20.24 -10.18 -10.80
N PRO A 153 21.23 -11.05 -11.04
CA PRO A 153 21.45 -12.22 -10.19
C PRO A 153 21.74 -11.87 -8.72
N LEU A 154 22.41 -10.74 -8.45
CA LEU A 154 22.68 -10.28 -7.09
C LEU A 154 21.40 -9.95 -6.33
N TYR A 155 20.44 -9.30 -6.99
CA TYR A 155 19.19 -8.90 -6.38
C TYR A 155 18.17 -10.04 -6.33
N PHE A 156 18.16 -10.94 -7.33
CA PHE A 156 17.07 -11.90 -7.51
C PHE A 156 17.44 -13.36 -7.27
N SER A 157 18.71 -13.67 -6.97
CA SER A 157 19.19 -15.05 -6.77
C SER A 157 18.47 -15.82 -5.65
N HIS A 158 17.87 -15.10 -4.69
CA HIS A 158 17.16 -15.71 -3.57
C HIS A 158 15.69 -16.00 -3.89
N TYR A 159 15.14 -15.41 -4.96
CA TYR A 159 13.76 -15.64 -5.34
C TYR A 159 13.63 -16.92 -6.19
N ARG A 160 12.67 -17.75 -5.83
CA ARG A 160 12.36 -19.04 -6.47
C ARG A 160 10.97 -19.08 -7.06
N ARG A 161 10.10 -18.15 -6.62
CA ARG A 161 8.73 -18.06 -7.02
C ARG A 161 8.32 -16.59 -7.19
N LEU A 162 7.52 -16.34 -8.22
CA LEU A 162 6.83 -15.08 -8.43
C LEU A 162 5.33 -15.28 -8.19
N VAL A 163 4.74 -14.42 -7.37
CA VAL A 163 3.30 -14.43 -7.09
C VAL A 163 2.69 -13.07 -7.45
N TYR A 164 1.72 -13.08 -8.33
CA TYR A 164 0.95 -11.89 -8.66
C TYR A 164 -0.30 -11.79 -7.80
N LEU A 165 -0.29 -10.84 -6.86
CA LEU A 165 -1.42 -10.47 -6.01
C LEU A 165 -2.30 -9.46 -6.75
N SER A 166 -3.24 -9.96 -7.55
CA SER A 166 -4.09 -9.13 -8.39
C SER A 166 -5.35 -8.71 -7.67
N GLN A 167 -5.69 -7.42 -7.75
CA GLN A 167 -6.95 -6.86 -7.24
C GLN A 167 -7.92 -6.49 -8.36
N ALA A 168 -7.40 -6.03 -9.49
CA ALA A 168 -8.16 -5.70 -10.68
C ALA A 168 -7.38 -6.13 -11.94
N PRO A 169 -7.33 -7.45 -12.22
CA PRO A 169 -6.56 -7.99 -13.32
C PRO A 169 -7.06 -7.47 -14.68
N THR A 170 -6.11 -7.17 -15.55
CA THR A 170 -6.35 -6.93 -16.97
C THR A 170 -5.47 -7.89 -17.76
N GLU A 171 -5.86 -8.22 -18.98
CA GLU A 171 -5.05 -9.08 -19.87
C GLU A 171 -3.62 -8.53 -20.02
N ILE A 172 -3.48 -7.21 -20.11
CA ILE A 172 -2.17 -6.53 -20.19
C ILE A 172 -1.31 -6.82 -18.97
N LEU A 173 -1.89 -6.70 -17.77
CA LEU A 173 -1.15 -6.94 -16.53
C LEU A 173 -0.80 -8.43 -16.35
N ILE A 174 -1.71 -9.32 -16.72
CA ILE A 174 -1.47 -10.77 -16.69
C ILE A 174 -0.31 -11.13 -17.63
N LYS A 175 -0.37 -10.68 -18.89
CA LYS A 175 0.72 -10.90 -19.86
C LYS A 175 2.04 -10.32 -19.35
N LYS A 176 2.02 -9.11 -18.78
CA LYS A 176 3.22 -8.50 -18.24
C LYS A 176 3.81 -9.31 -17.08
N ALA A 177 2.97 -9.82 -16.17
CA ALA A 177 3.42 -10.67 -15.07
C ALA A 177 4.08 -11.98 -15.55
N GLN A 178 3.63 -12.52 -16.69
CA GLN A 178 4.19 -13.74 -17.31
C GLN A 178 5.53 -13.51 -18.01
N THR A 179 5.89 -12.26 -18.29
CA THR A 179 7.14 -11.89 -18.99
C THR A 179 8.25 -11.41 -18.07
N ILE A 180 7.97 -11.28 -16.78
CA ILE A 180 8.94 -10.94 -15.73
C ILE A 180 9.58 -12.21 -15.17
#